data_b55930f47de5d75fe0733d70560f8dd5
#
_entry.id   b55930f47de5d75fe0733d70560f8dd5
#
_cell.length_a   1.000
_cell.length_b   1.000
_cell.length_c   1.000
_cell.angle_alpha   90.00
_cell.angle_beta   90.00
_cell.angle_gamma   90.00
#
_symmetry.space_group_name_H-M   'P 1'
#
loop_
_entity.id
_entity.type
_entity.pdbx_description
1 polymer ?
#
loop_
_entity_poly.entity_id
_entity_poly.type
_entity_poly.pdbx_seq_one_letter_code
_entity_poly.pdbx_strand_id
1 'polypeptide(L)'
;ARNEHEERNLKYYGYLLGNIMFKEDLDIDECNRLIITSRNLSYSKIKLINMYVISQSIQVPILKRENYTKTGIKDYKLLGILQDTLDMIQKSVLNASGKIVLDIVQINPSEIKVQGIGTLLYNNMSLNKMPYDELEDLLELLSN
;
A
#
# COMPACT_ATOMS: atom_id res chain seq x y z
N ALA A 1 5.14 15.52 14.17
CA ALA A 1 4.44 14.86 13.10
C ALA A 1 5.39 14.23 12.08
N ARG A 2 6.29 15.02 11.52
CA ARG A 2 7.24 14.52 10.53
C ARG A 2 8.19 13.45 11.10
N ASN A 3 8.70 13.68 12.30
CA ASN A 3 9.59 12.73 12.97
C ASN A 3 8.90 11.43 13.34
N GLU A 4 7.63 11.48 13.73
CA GLU A 4 6.84 10.29 14.03
C GLU A 4 6.66 9.40 12.80
N HIS A 5 6.40 10.00 11.63
CA HIS A 5 6.27 9.26 10.37
C HIS A 5 7.58 8.60 9.96
N GLU A 6 8.70 9.30 10.13
CA GLU A 6 10.03 8.74 9.86
C GLU A 6 10.36 7.57 10.78
N GLU A 7 10.05 7.70 12.08
CA GLU A 7 10.26 6.64 13.05
C GLU A 7 9.42 5.39 12.73
N ARG A 8 8.17 5.58 12.32
CA ARG A 8 7.29 4.48 11.93
C ARG A 8 7.80 3.79 10.67
N ASN A 9 8.29 4.53 9.69
CA ASN A 9 8.92 3.96 8.50
C ASN A 9 10.13 3.12 8.87
N LEU A 10 10.99 3.62 9.74
CA LEU A 10 12.19 2.92 10.21
C LEU A 10 11.84 1.61 10.91
N LYS A 11 10.78 1.59 11.68
CA LYS A 11 10.30 0.38 12.37
C LYS A 11 9.99 -0.73 11.36
N TYR A 12 9.19 -0.42 10.34
CA TYR A 12 8.79 -1.41 9.34
C TYR A 12 9.95 -1.78 8.41
N TYR A 13 10.79 -0.83 8.08
CA TYR A 13 12.04 -1.09 7.36
C TYR A 13 12.97 -2.01 8.16
N GLY A 14 13.09 -1.79 9.45
CA GLY A 14 13.84 -2.65 10.35
C GLY A 14 13.32 -4.09 10.38
N TYR A 15 12.00 -4.26 10.41
CA TYR A 15 11.38 -5.58 10.31
C TYR A 15 11.73 -6.26 8.99
N LEU A 16 11.69 -5.51 7.89
CA LEU A 16 12.06 -6.04 6.58
C LEU A 16 13.48 -6.59 6.58
N LEU A 17 14.44 -5.77 7.02
CA LEU A 17 15.85 -6.18 7.06
C LEU A 17 16.07 -7.41 7.92
N GLY A 18 15.45 -7.44 9.12
CA GLY A 18 15.54 -8.58 10.01
C GLY A 18 14.94 -9.85 9.41
N ASN A 19 13.80 -9.74 8.76
CA ASN A 19 13.10 -10.87 8.19
C ASN A 19 13.81 -11.45 6.97
N ILE A 20 14.29 -10.60 6.05
CA ILE A 20 14.95 -11.11 4.83
C ILE A 20 16.32 -11.72 5.08
N MET A 21 17.01 -11.32 6.16
CA MET A 21 18.30 -11.90 6.51
C MET A 21 18.23 -13.40 6.80
N PHE A 22 17.08 -13.90 7.23
CA PHE A 22 16.89 -15.29 7.63
C PHE A 22 16.04 -16.09 6.62
N LYS A 23 15.70 -15.49 5.48
CA LYS A 23 14.90 -16.17 4.45
C LYS A 23 15.81 -16.85 3.44
N GLU A 24 15.74 -18.18 3.41
CA GLU A 24 16.52 -19.00 2.48
C GLU A 24 15.91 -19.06 1.08
N ASP A 25 14.62 -18.78 0.97
CA ASP A 25 13.86 -18.86 -0.29
C ASP A 25 13.93 -17.61 -1.16
N LEU A 26 14.55 -16.53 -0.66
CA LEU A 26 14.76 -15.31 -1.43
C LEU A 26 16.20 -15.23 -1.91
N ASP A 27 16.40 -15.01 -3.20
CA ASP A 27 17.75 -14.78 -3.74
C ASP A 27 18.22 -13.33 -3.49
N ILE A 28 19.48 -13.05 -3.83
CA ILE A 28 20.09 -11.74 -3.61
C ILE A 28 19.35 -10.64 -4.39
N ASP A 29 18.93 -10.93 -5.61
CA ASP A 29 18.24 -9.96 -6.46
C ASP A 29 16.87 -9.63 -5.90
N GLU A 30 16.15 -10.61 -5.40
CA GLU A 30 14.86 -10.41 -4.75
C GLU A 30 15.00 -9.59 -3.47
N CYS A 31 16.00 -9.89 -2.64
CA CYS A 31 16.28 -9.13 -1.43
C CYS A 31 16.62 -7.67 -1.75
N ASN A 32 17.46 -7.43 -2.74
CA ASN A 32 17.83 -6.08 -3.16
C ASN A 32 16.62 -5.31 -3.68
N ARG A 33 15.77 -5.96 -4.45
CA ARG A 33 14.54 -5.34 -4.97
C ARG A 33 13.61 -4.92 -3.84
N LEU A 34 13.44 -5.78 -2.82
CA LEU A 34 12.63 -5.46 -1.65
C LEU A 34 13.20 -4.28 -0.87
N ILE A 35 14.50 -4.25 -0.67
CA ILE A 35 15.17 -3.15 0.03
C ILE A 35 14.99 -1.83 -0.71
N ILE A 36 15.26 -1.82 -2.01
CA ILE A 36 15.15 -0.60 -2.83
C ILE A 36 13.70 -0.12 -2.87
N THR A 37 12.76 -1.02 -3.08
CA THR A 37 11.34 -0.68 -3.12
C THR A 37 10.88 -0.10 -1.78
N SER A 38 11.26 -0.73 -0.67
CA SER A 38 10.85 -0.30 0.67
C SER A 38 11.40 1.09 1.03
N ARG A 39 12.61 1.42 0.59
CA ARG A 39 13.20 2.74 0.84
C ARG A 39 12.40 3.87 0.22
N ASN A 40 11.70 3.59 -0.87
CA ASN A 40 10.90 4.58 -1.59
C ASN A 40 9.44 4.64 -1.10
N LEU A 41 9.09 3.85 -0.09
CA LEU A 41 7.76 3.86 0.48
C LEU A 41 7.67 4.87 1.63
N SER A 42 6.74 5.82 1.51
CA SER A 42 6.34 6.65 2.64
C SER A 42 5.50 5.85 3.61
N TYR A 43 5.31 6.36 4.83
CA TYR A 43 4.39 5.73 5.78
C TYR A 43 2.97 5.65 5.24
N SER A 44 2.53 6.68 4.50
CA SER A 44 1.23 6.68 3.82
C SER A 44 1.08 5.50 2.85
N LYS A 45 2.12 5.21 2.05
CA LYS A 45 2.12 4.07 1.13
C LYS A 45 2.12 2.74 1.87
N ILE A 46 2.87 2.63 2.96
CA ILE A 46 2.89 1.42 3.80
C ILE A 46 1.49 1.14 4.37
N LYS A 47 0.82 2.17 4.87
CA LYS A 47 -0.56 2.04 5.35
C LYS A 47 -1.52 1.60 4.25
N LEU A 48 -1.34 2.12 3.04
CA LEU A 48 -2.17 1.75 1.89
C LEU A 48 -2.00 0.28 1.53
N ILE A 49 -0.78 -0.24 1.50
CA ILE A 49 -0.54 -1.67 1.25
C ILE A 49 -1.32 -2.51 2.27
N ASN A 50 -1.19 -2.17 3.54
CA ASN A 50 -1.87 -2.89 4.63
C ASN A 50 -3.40 -2.81 4.47
N MET A 51 -3.92 -1.63 4.20
CA MET A 51 -5.36 -1.42 4.00
C MET A 51 -5.90 -2.25 2.85
N TYR A 52 -5.21 -2.31 1.72
CA TYR A 52 -5.64 -3.12 0.58
C TYR A 52 -5.58 -4.62 0.88
N VAL A 53 -4.60 -5.09 1.66
CA VAL A 53 -4.55 -6.49 2.09
C VAL A 53 -5.75 -6.83 2.98
N ILE A 54 -6.05 -5.98 3.95
CA ILE A 54 -7.19 -6.19 4.85
C ILE A 54 -8.51 -6.21 4.08
N SER A 55 -8.68 -5.29 3.14
CA SER A 55 -9.90 -5.20 2.35
C SER A 55 -10.12 -6.42 1.44
N GLN A 56 -9.05 -7.11 1.06
CA GLN A 56 -9.13 -8.36 0.30
C GLN A 56 -9.55 -9.54 1.17
N SER A 57 -9.12 -9.56 2.43
CA SER A 57 -9.34 -10.66 3.36
C SER A 57 -10.66 -10.56 4.09
N ILE A 58 -11.07 -9.34 4.41
CA ILE A 58 -12.28 -9.04 5.17
C ILE A 58 -13.14 -8.15 4.27
N GLN A 59 -14.26 -8.65 3.82
CA GLN A 59 -15.13 -7.91 2.90
C GLN A 59 -15.80 -6.68 3.54
N VAL A 60 -15.29 -6.22 4.66
CA VAL A 60 -15.81 -5.07 5.41
C VAL A 60 -14.62 -4.28 5.96
N PRO A 61 -14.60 -2.95 5.86
CA PRO A 61 -15.55 -2.10 5.18
C PRO A 61 -15.46 -2.20 3.67
N ILE A 62 -16.54 -1.88 3.01
CA ILE A 62 -16.62 -1.97 1.55
C ILE A 62 -15.95 -0.74 0.95
N LEU A 63 -14.88 -0.96 0.22
CA LEU A 63 -14.23 0.09 -0.56
C LEU A 63 -15.14 0.50 -1.72
N LYS A 64 -14.99 1.75 -2.16
CA LYS A 64 -15.74 2.27 -3.29
C LYS A 64 -15.56 1.37 -4.52
N ARG A 65 -16.65 1.02 -5.17
CA ARG A 65 -16.69 0.12 -6.33
C ARG A 65 -16.76 0.84 -7.67
N GLU A 66 -16.57 2.14 -7.65
CA GLU A 66 -16.65 2.96 -8.85
C GLU A 66 -15.36 3.75 -9.02
N ASN A 67 -15.08 4.08 -10.27
CA ASN A 67 -13.97 4.98 -10.57
C ASN A 67 -14.29 6.39 -10.09
N TYR A 68 -13.27 7.15 -9.74
CA TYR A 68 -13.43 8.55 -9.42
C TYR A 68 -13.65 9.36 -10.71
N THR A 69 -14.43 10.44 -10.62
CA THR A 69 -14.62 11.36 -11.74
C THR A 69 -13.71 12.56 -11.58
N LYS A 70 -13.30 13.17 -12.69
CA LYS A 70 -12.41 14.34 -12.66
C LYS A 70 -12.95 15.49 -11.80
N THR A 71 -14.27 15.63 -11.74
CA THR A 71 -14.93 16.69 -10.97
C THR A 71 -15.24 16.31 -9.53
N GLY A 72 -15.05 15.03 -9.18
CA GLY A 72 -15.45 14.49 -7.88
C GLY A 72 -14.38 14.53 -6.79
N ILE A 73 -13.11 14.78 -7.17
CA ILE A 73 -12.02 14.76 -6.19
C ILE A 73 -11.72 16.19 -5.76
N LYS A 74 -12.35 16.60 -4.65
CA LYS A 74 -12.15 17.94 -4.06
C LYS A 74 -11.27 17.90 -2.81
N ASP A 75 -11.05 16.74 -2.24
CA ASP A 75 -10.27 16.56 -1.03
C ASP A 75 -8.82 16.27 -1.40
N TYR A 76 -7.92 17.14 -0.95
CA TYR A 76 -6.48 16.99 -1.21
C TYR A 76 -5.90 15.74 -0.59
N LYS A 77 -6.44 15.31 0.56
CA LYS A 77 -5.97 14.08 1.21
C LYS A 77 -6.33 12.86 0.37
N LEU A 78 -7.54 12.81 -0.15
CA LEU A 78 -7.98 11.76 -1.07
C LEU A 78 -7.14 11.78 -2.36
N LEU A 79 -6.89 12.97 -2.91
CA LEU A 79 -6.06 13.12 -4.10
C LEU A 79 -4.66 12.52 -3.88
N GLY A 80 -4.05 12.82 -2.74
CA GLY A 80 -2.73 12.29 -2.38
C GLY A 80 -2.74 10.77 -2.24
N ILE A 81 -3.77 10.21 -1.64
CA ILE A 81 -3.93 8.76 -1.48
C ILE A 81 -4.09 8.06 -2.83
N LEU A 82 -4.87 8.63 -3.73
CA LEU A 82 -5.05 8.08 -5.07
C LEU A 82 -3.76 8.19 -5.89
N GLN A 83 -3.01 9.27 -5.72
CA GLN A 83 -1.70 9.42 -6.36
C GLN A 83 -0.70 8.37 -5.83
N ASP A 84 -0.67 8.13 -4.53
CA ASP A 84 0.16 7.09 -3.93
C ASP A 84 -0.22 5.70 -4.45
N THR A 85 -1.52 5.44 -4.59
CA THR A 85 -2.02 4.18 -5.16
C THR A 85 -1.56 4.02 -6.61
N LEU A 86 -1.67 5.07 -7.42
CA LEU A 86 -1.21 5.05 -8.81
C LEU A 86 0.29 4.77 -8.90
N ASP A 87 1.09 5.45 -8.09
CA ASP A 87 2.53 5.24 -8.05
C ASP A 87 2.88 3.78 -7.75
N MET A 88 2.18 3.17 -6.81
CA MET A 88 2.41 1.77 -6.43
C MET A 88 1.91 0.79 -7.50
N ILE A 89 0.86 1.13 -8.23
CA ILE A 89 0.44 0.32 -9.39
C ILE A 89 1.52 0.36 -10.46
N GLN A 90 2.06 1.53 -10.76
CA GLN A 90 3.12 1.69 -11.76
C GLN A 90 4.40 0.95 -11.39
N LYS A 91 4.67 0.79 -10.09
CA LYS A 91 5.85 0.06 -9.58
C LYS A 91 5.56 -1.42 -9.31
N SER A 92 4.40 -1.91 -9.69
CA SER A 92 3.98 -3.31 -9.50
C SER A 92 3.89 -3.76 -8.05
N VAL A 93 3.79 -2.83 -7.11
CA VAL A 93 3.50 -3.14 -5.71
C VAL A 93 2.02 -3.48 -5.53
N LEU A 94 1.17 -2.76 -6.25
CA LEU A 94 -0.27 -3.01 -6.32
C LEU A 94 -0.65 -3.41 -7.75
N ASN A 95 -1.81 -4.06 -7.87
CA ASN A 95 -2.35 -4.48 -9.15
C ASN A 95 -3.83 -4.06 -9.24
N ALA A 96 -4.22 -3.55 -10.39
CA ALA A 96 -5.60 -3.11 -10.63
C ALA A 96 -6.45 -4.20 -11.29
N SER A 97 -6.31 -5.44 -10.87
CA SER A 97 -7.06 -6.61 -11.39
C SER A 97 -6.89 -6.80 -12.89
N GLY A 98 -5.66 -6.59 -13.38
CA GLY A 98 -5.32 -6.75 -14.80
C GLY A 98 -5.69 -5.57 -15.69
N LYS A 99 -6.28 -4.52 -15.13
CA LYS A 99 -6.61 -3.30 -15.89
C LYS A 99 -5.41 -2.36 -15.97
N ILE A 100 -5.32 -1.61 -17.06
CA ILE A 100 -4.33 -0.56 -17.22
C ILE A 100 -4.86 0.71 -16.58
N VAL A 101 -4.12 1.27 -15.63
CA VAL A 101 -4.47 2.51 -14.94
C VAL A 101 -3.40 3.55 -15.23
N LEU A 102 -3.78 4.62 -15.92
CA LEU A 102 -2.90 5.72 -16.32
C LEU A 102 -3.17 7.01 -15.54
N ASP A 103 -4.33 7.11 -14.93
CA ASP A 103 -4.78 8.32 -14.23
C ASP A 103 -5.53 7.91 -12.97
N ILE A 104 -5.47 8.77 -11.96
CA ILE A 104 -6.15 8.53 -10.67
C ILE A 104 -7.66 8.34 -10.82
N VAL A 105 -8.28 8.98 -11.81
CA VAL A 105 -9.72 8.84 -12.07
C VAL A 105 -10.11 7.45 -12.56
N GLN A 106 -9.15 6.65 -12.99
CA GLN A 106 -9.38 5.27 -13.41
C GLN A 106 -9.26 4.27 -12.26
N ILE A 107 -8.91 4.73 -11.08
CA ILE A 107 -8.77 3.86 -9.90
C ILE A 107 -10.14 3.53 -9.36
N ASN A 108 -10.40 2.22 -9.24
CA ASN A 108 -11.52 1.68 -8.49
C ASN A 108 -10.95 0.98 -7.26
N PRO A 109 -11.08 1.54 -6.05
CA PRO A 109 -10.43 0.98 -4.87
C PRO A 109 -10.75 -0.49 -4.61
N SER A 110 -11.97 -0.93 -4.93
CA SER A 110 -12.39 -2.32 -4.70
C SER A 110 -11.67 -3.32 -5.61
N GLU A 111 -11.07 -2.87 -6.70
CA GLU A 111 -10.33 -3.71 -7.65
C GLU A 111 -8.83 -3.75 -7.39
N ILE A 112 -8.33 -2.92 -6.50
CA ILE A 112 -6.90 -2.87 -6.20
C ILE A 112 -6.52 -4.05 -5.31
N LYS A 113 -5.47 -4.77 -5.71
CA LYS A 113 -4.98 -5.97 -5.01
C LYS A 113 -3.50 -5.87 -4.75
N VAL A 114 -3.07 -6.46 -3.64
CA VAL A 114 -1.66 -6.60 -3.30
C VAL A 114 -1.19 -7.96 -3.80
N GLN A 115 -0.21 -7.95 -4.69
CA GLN A 115 0.33 -9.16 -5.32
C GLN A 115 1.85 -9.03 -5.50
N GLY A 116 2.51 -10.17 -5.71
CA GLY A 116 3.93 -10.19 -6.02
C GLY A 116 4.78 -9.49 -4.98
N ILE A 117 5.55 -8.48 -5.40
CA ILE A 117 6.43 -7.74 -4.49
C ILE A 117 5.66 -7.05 -3.35
N GLY A 118 4.44 -6.62 -3.61
CA GLY A 118 3.58 -6.04 -2.56
C GLY A 118 3.28 -7.04 -1.45
N THR A 119 3.01 -8.29 -1.79
CA THR A 119 2.81 -9.36 -0.80
C THR A 119 4.09 -9.63 0.00
N LEU A 120 5.23 -9.67 -0.68
CA LEU A 120 6.52 -9.84 -0.01
C LEU A 120 6.81 -8.69 0.96
N LEU A 121 6.51 -7.46 0.57
CA LEU A 121 6.65 -6.30 1.45
C LEU A 121 5.72 -6.41 2.66
N TYR A 122 4.45 -6.73 2.44
CA TYR A 122 3.49 -6.89 3.53
C TYR A 122 3.98 -7.90 4.56
N ASN A 123 4.39 -9.08 4.10
CA ASN A 123 4.83 -10.15 4.99
C ASN A 123 6.15 -9.81 5.70
N ASN A 124 7.13 -9.32 4.95
CA ASN A 124 8.48 -9.12 5.49
C ASN A 124 8.63 -7.82 6.29
N MET A 125 7.78 -6.82 6.05
CA MET A 125 7.70 -5.63 6.89
C MET A 125 6.82 -5.84 8.12
N SER A 126 6.23 -7.01 8.27
CA SER A 126 5.32 -7.34 9.38
C SER A 126 4.18 -6.33 9.52
N LEU A 127 3.57 -5.95 8.40
CA LEU A 127 2.52 -4.93 8.39
C LEU A 127 1.26 -5.37 9.15
N ASN A 128 1.08 -6.68 9.35
CA ASN A 128 0.00 -7.21 10.19
C ASN A 128 0.09 -6.75 11.64
N LYS A 129 1.27 -6.29 12.09
CA LYS A 129 1.46 -5.75 13.43
C LYS A 129 1.00 -4.30 13.58
N MET A 130 0.70 -3.63 12.45
CA MET A 130 0.21 -2.26 12.50
C MET A 130 -1.17 -2.22 13.15
N PRO A 131 -1.41 -1.33 14.14
CA PRO A 131 -2.72 -1.20 14.75
C PRO A 131 -3.79 -0.81 13.72
N TYR A 132 -4.96 -1.40 13.83
CA TYR A 132 -6.08 -1.14 12.91
C TYR A 132 -6.50 0.33 12.88
N ASP A 133 -6.40 1.02 14.01
CA ASP A 133 -6.76 2.43 14.10
C ASP A 133 -5.90 3.33 13.20
N GLU A 134 -4.69 2.90 12.85
CA GLU A 134 -3.85 3.60 11.89
C GLU A 134 -4.45 3.59 10.46
N LEU A 135 -5.35 2.67 10.18
CA LEU A 135 -5.93 2.48 8.85
C LEU A 135 -7.34 3.06 8.72
N GLU A 136 -7.98 3.43 9.82
CA GLU A 136 -9.38 3.86 9.84
C GLU A 136 -9.64 5.05 8.91
N ASP A 137 -8.77 6.05 8.93
CA ASP A 137 -8.90 7.23 8.08
C ASP A 137 -8.87 6.87 6.59
N LEU A 138 -7.98 5.95 6.20
CA LEU A 138 -7.87 5.50 4.82
C LEU A 138 -9.11 4.73 4.38
N LEU A 139 -9.60 3.86 5.24
CA LEU A 139 -10.81 3.08 4.96
C LEU A 139 -12.01 3.99 4.77
N GLU A 140 -12.15 4.99 5.61
CA GLU A 140 -13.23 5.98 5.51
C GLU A 140 -13.13 6.77 4.20
N LEU A 141 -11.93 7.25 3.84
CA LEU A 141 -11.74 8.04 2.62
C LEU A 141 -12.00 7.24 1.35
N LEU A 142 -11.65 5.95 1.32
CA LEU A 142 -11.78 5.10 0.14
C LEU A 142 -13.09 4.29 0.12
N SER A 143 -13.88 4.35 1.16
CA SER A 143 -15.26 3.87 1.16
C SER A 143 -16.19 4.95 0.59
N ASN A 144 -17.41 4.62 0.39
CA ASN A 144 -18.39 5.56 -0.19
C ASN A 144 -18.66 6.78 0.68
#